data_e2c010c763bc53616d249fe2cacd5e50
#
_entry.id   e2c010c763bc53616d249fe2cacd5e50
#
_cell.length_a   1.000
_cell.length_b   1.000
_cell.length_c   1.000
_cell.angle_alpha   90.00
_cell.angle_beta   90.00
_cell.angle_gamma   90.00
#
_symmetry.space_group_name_H-M   'P 1'
#
loop_
_entity.id
_entity.type
_entity.pdbx_description
1 polymer ?
#
loop_
_entity_poly.entity_id
_entity_poly.type
_entity_poly.pdbx_seq_one_letter_code
_entity_poly.pdbx_strand_id
1 'polypeptide(L)'
;EEVQDLYSKLQELQNMEEPLEPNSWGTLWLGCLVTILGGNWNEIYCRGHIINFSLEDGILSIETETAWGEMDEVRHFIEKVYPALKIYYYEEECGCEIYQTNDRHGHFFSSRYIFDDQDGEGMEYFDKPETLLAFASRAMGKKLETIEDLNDAVDDSEGFSFHEIKVVND
;
A
#
# COMPACT_ATOMS: atom_id res chain seq x y z
N GLU A 1 -3.96 -17.30 -15.81
CA GLU A 1 -4.32 -18.56 -15.11
C GLU A 1 -4.03 -18.43 -13.62
N GLU A 2 -2.78 -18.13 -13.21
CA GLU A 2 -2.39 -18.01 -11.79
C GLU A 2 -3.15 -16.91 -11.04
N VAL A 3 -3.35 -15.73 -11.64
CA VAL A 3 -4.12 -14.63 -11.01
C VAL A 3 -5.57 -15.04 -10.74
N GLN A 4 -6.17 -15.83 -11.64
CA GLN A 4 -7.53 -16.33 -11.46
C GLN A 4 -7.61 -17.38 -10.35
N ASP A 5 -6.59 -18.23 -10.22
CA ASP A 5 -6.51 -19.21 -9.13
C ASP A 5 -6.37 -18.52 -7.79
N LEU A 6 -5.46 -17.55 -7.67
CA LEU A 6 -5.31 -16.74 -6.46
C LEU A 6 -6.62 -16.02 -6.09
N TYR A 7 -7.28 -15.39 -7.07
CA TYR A 7 -8.58 -14.75 -6.85
C TYR A 7 -9.64 -15.74 -6.35
N SER A 8 -9.67 -16.95 -6.92
CA SER A 8 -10.60 -18.01 -6.48
C SER A 8 -10.33 -18.46 -5.05
N LYS A 9 -9.05 -18.53 -4.63
CA LYS A 9 -8.68 -18.81 -3.24
C LYS A 9 -9.12 -17.72 -2.27
N LEU A 10 -9.01 -16.46 -2.68
CA LEU A 10 -9.51 -15.33 -1.88
C LEU A 10 -11.04 -15.38 -1.72
N GLN A 11 -11.77 -15.71 -2.80
CA GLN A 11 -13.23 -15.90 -2.73
C GLN A 11 -13.61 -17.09 -1.85
N GLU A 12 -12.84 -18.18 -1.90
CA GLU A 12 -13.04 -19.35 -1.03
C GLU A 12 -12.92 -18.93 0.45
N LEU A 13 -11.86 -18.23 0.83
CA LEU A 13 -11.68 -17.70 2.18
C LEU A 13 -12.81 -16.75 2.61
N GLN A 14 -13.21 -15.82 1.74
CA GLN A 14 -14.27 -14.85 2.02
C GLN A 14 -15.63 -15.52 2.33
N ASN A 15 -15.90 -16.65 1.68
CA ASN A 15 -17.17 -17.37 1.80
C ASN A 15 -17.17 -18.44 2.92
N MET A 16 -16.08 -18.63 3.64
CA MET A 16 -16.03 -19.56 4.78
C MET A 16 -16.84 -19.00 5.97
N GLU A 17 -17.48 -19.89 6.70
CA GLU A 17 -18.16 -19.52 7.96
C GLU A 17 -17.16 -19.34 9.10
N GLU A 18 -16.07 -20.10 9.10
CA GLU A 18 -15.03 -20.10 10.12
C GLU A 18 -13.65 -19.99 9.46
N PRO A 19 -12.68 -19.32 10.09
CA PRO A 19 -11.34 -19.21 9.53
C PRO A 19 -10.62 -20.57 9.52
N LEU A 20 -9.76 -20.80 8.50
CA LEU A 20 -8.95 -22.02 8.38
C LEU A 20 -8.04 -22.25 9.59
N GLU A 21 -7.56 -21.17 10.18
CA GLU A 21 -6.68 -21.19 11.34
C GLU A 21 -7.28 -20.35 12.46
N PRO A 22 -7.21 -20.77 13.73
CA PRO A 22 -7.72 -19.98 14.85
C PRO A 22 -7.01 -18.62 14.96
N ASN A 23 -7.77 -17.55 14.85
CA ASN A 23 -7.24 -16.18 14.90
C ASN A 23 -8.33 -15.18 15.33
N SER A 24 -7.95 -13.91 15.52
CA SER A 24 -8.88 -12.81 15.83
C SER A 24 -9.20 -11.90 14.64
N TRP A 25 -8.66 -12.20 13.43
CA TRP A 25 -8.77 -11.39 12.21
C TRP A 25 -9.88 -11.87 11.26
N GLY A 26 -10.42 -13.08 11.49
CA GLY A 26 -11.43 -13.70 10.64
C GLY A 26 -10.88 -14.52 9.47
N THR A 27 -11.75 -14.84 8.52
CA THR A 27 -11.43 -15.74 7.39
C THR A 27 -10.41 -15.13 6.42
N LEU A 28 -10.36 -13.81 6.30
CA LEU A 28 -9.44 -13.05 5.43
C LEU A 28 -8.13 -12.66 6.12
N TRP A 29 -7.79 -13.29 7.24
CA TRP A 29 -6.46 -13.16 7.82
C TRP A 29 -5.37 -13.65 6.86
N LEU A 30 -4.25 -12.93 6.75
CA LEU A 30 -3.14 -13.32 5.86
C LEU A 30 -2.58 -14.71 6.18
N GLY A 31 -2.64 -15.17 7.43
CA GLY A 31 -2.30 -16.54 7.81
C GLY A 31 -3.24 -17.59 7.18
N CYS A 32 -4.53 -17.28 7.03
CA CYS A 32 -5.45 -18.16 6.30
C CYS A 32 -5.11 -18.21 4.81
N LEU A 33 -4.69 -17.08 4.21
CA LEU A 33 -4.21 -17.04 2.83
C LEU A 33 -2.95 -17.92 2.67
N VAL A 34 -1.98 -17.81 3.55
CA VAL A 34 -0.79 -18.66 3.55
C VAL A 34 -1.18 -20.15 3.63
N THR A 35 -2.10 -20.50 4.53
CA THR A 35 -2.56 -21.91 4.71
C THR A 35 -3.29 -22.44 3.48
N ILE A 36 -4.22 -21.68 2.88
CA ILE A 36 -4.96 -22.15 1.70
C ILE A 36 -4.07 -22.33 0.47
N LEU A 37 -2.96 -21.59 0.42
CA LEU A 37 -1.92 -21.72 -0.61
C LEU A 37 -0.89 -22.82 -0.29
N GLY A 38 -1.08 -23.60 0.78
CA GLY A 38 -0.23 -24.72 1.15
C GLY A 38 1.03 -24.36 1.94
N GLY A 39 1.13 -23.15 2.46
CA GLY A 39 2.21 -22.69 3.33
C GLY A 39 1.96 -22.98 4.81
N ASN A 40 2.96 -22.66 5.62
CA ASN A 40 2.89 -22.73 7.08
C ASN A 40 2.93 -21.31 7.66
N TRP A 41 1.80 -20.83 8.11
CA TRP A 41 1.69 -19.47 8.65
C TRP A 41 2.56 -19.22 9.91
N ASN A 42 3.00 -20.26 10.61
CA ASN A 42 3.94 -20.12 11.74
C ASN A 42 5.37 -19.77 11.31
N GLU A 43 5.68 -19.92 10.03
CA GLU A 43 7.00 -19.67 9.43
C GLU A 43 7.05 -18.40 8.58
N ILE A 44 5.89 -17.74 8.40
CA ILE A 44 5.73 -16.56 7.55
C ILE A 44 5.09 -15.45 8.39
N TYR A 45 5.71 -14.29 8.44
CA TYR A 45 5.14 -13.15 9.15
C TYR A 45 3.91 -12.62 8.41
N CYS A 46 2.72 -12.81 9.01
CA CYS A 46 1.42 -12.54 8.38
C CYS A 46 0.46 -11.75 9.30
N ARG A 47 0.97 -10.74 10.01
CA ARG A 47 0.21 -9.92 10.95
C ARG A 47 -0.61 -8.85 10.24
N GLY A 48 -1.75 -9.26 9.67
CA GLY A 48 -2.68 -8.40 8.97
C GLY A 48 -3.79 -9.19 8.32
N HIS A 49 -4.73 -8.50 7.72
CA HIS A 49 -5.86 -9.10 7.02
C HIS A 49 -6.20 -8.35 5.74
N ILE A 50 -6.94 -9.02 4.86
CA ILE A 50 -7.42 -8.46 3.61
C ILE A 50 -8.73 -7.73 3.90
N ILE A 51 -8.81 -6.46 3.51
CA ILE A 51 -10.01 -5.62 3.63
C ILE A 51 -10.89 -5.80 2.40
N ASN A 52 -10.27 -5.76 1.22
CA ASN A 52 -10.95 -5.82 -0.05
C ASN A 52 -10.08 -6.47 -1.12
N PHE A 53 -10.71 -7.05 -2.15
CA PHE A 53 -10.01 -7.51 -3.35
C PHE A 53 -10.95 -7.53 -4.55
N SER A 54 -10.42 -7.26 -5.73
CA SER A 54 -11.13 -7.30 -7.01
C SER A 54 -10.25 -7.80 -8.12
N LEU A 55 -10.85 -8.43 -9.14
CA LEU A 55 -10.17 -8.87 -10.35
C LEU A 55 -10.84 -8.21 -11.56
N GLU A 56 -10.12 -7.32 -12.22
CA GLU A 56 -10.56 -6.60 -13.41
C GLU A 56 -9.48 -6.63 -14.47
N ASP A 57 -9.83 -6.94 -15.71
CA ASP A 57 -8.93 -6.98 -16.87
C ASP A 57 -7.64 -7.80 -16.65
N GLY A 58 -7.71 -8.83 -15.81
CA GLY A 58 -6.57 -9.69 -15.49
C GLY A 58 -5.62 -9.12 -14.43
N ILE A 59 -5.99 -8.01 -13.80
CA ILE A 59 -5.29 -7.38 -12.67
C ILE A 59 -6.07 -7.68 -11.40
N LEU A 60 -5.40 -8.33 -10.45
CA LEU A 60 -5.92 -8.56 -9.10
C LEU A 60 -5.43 -7.45 -8.18
N SER A 61 -6.35 -6.67 -7.68
CA SER A 61 -6.12 -5.67 -6.65
C SER A 61 -6.48 -6.24 -5.29
N ILE A 62 -5.60 -6.07 -4.30
CA ILE A 62 -5.80 -6.52 -2.93
C ILE A 62 -5.47 -5.35 -2.00
N GLU A 63 -6.39 -5.02 -1.12
CA GLU A 63 -6.22 -4.05 -0.06
C GLU A 63 -6.08 -4.76 1.27
N THR A 64 -5.07 -4.40 2.05
CA THR A 64 -4.78 -5.04 3.34
C THR A 64 -4.62 -4.01 4.44
N GLU A 65 -5.01 -4.38 5.65
CA GLU A 65 -4.60 -3.72 6.88
C GLU A 65 -3.57 -4.59 7.58
N THR A 66 -2.36 -4.03 7.78
CA THR A 66 -1.20 -4.75 8.28
C THR A 66 -0.55 -3.99 9.44
N ALA A 67 0.23 -4.68 10.27
CA ALA A 67 0.94 -4.05 11.37
C ALA A 67 2.32 -3.58 10.92
N TRP A 68 2.56 -2.27 11.00
CA TRP A 68 3.85 -1.61 10.84
C TRP A 68 4.45 -1.55 9.42
N GLY A 69 3.72 -2.00 8.42
CA GLY A 69 4.15 -1.96 7.03
C GLY A 69 3.67 -3.17 6.22
N GLU A 70 4.16 -3.31 4.99
CA GLU A 70 3.77 -4.43 4.14
C GLU A 70 4.25 -5.78 4.72
N MET A 71 3.53 -6.84 4.36
CA MET A 71 3.89 -8.20 4.75
C MET A 71 4.72 -8.84 3.62
N ASP A 72 5.99 -8.45 3.51
CA ASP A 72 6.92 -8.88 2.47
C ASP A 72 7.09 -10.41 2.41
N GLU A 73 7.11 -11.09 3.54
CA GLU A 73 7.17 -12.54 3.58
C GLU A 73 5.94 -13.20 2.94
N VAL A 74 4.74 -12.62 3.13
CA VAL A 74 3.52 -13.11 2.48
C VAL A 74 3.57 -12.84 0.98
N ARG A 75 4.00 -11.66 0.56
CA ARG A 75 4.15 -11.30 -0.85
C ARG A 75 5.13 -12.25 -1.56
N HIS A 76 6.32 -12.43 -1.02
CA HIS A 76 7.31 -13.34 -1.58
C HIS A 76 6.84 -14.80 -1.59
N PHE A 77 6.05 -15.20 -0.57
CA PHE A 77 5.44 -16.53 -0.57
C PHE A 77 4.43 -16.69 -1.72
N ILE A 78 3.57 -15.69 -1.97
CA ILE A 78 2.63 -15.70 -3.10
C ILE A 78 3.40 -15.78 -4.43
N GLU A 79 4.44 -14.99 -4.63
CA GLU A 79 5.28 -15.02 -5.85
C GLU A 79 5.99 -16.38 -6.04
N LYS A 80 6.34 -17.05 -4.94
CA LYS A 80 6.91 -18.41 -5.01
C LYS A 80 5.88 -19.45 -5.42
N VAL A 81 4.63 -19.33 -4.96
CA VAL A 81 3.52 -20.22 -5.35
C VAL A 81 3.08 -19.97 -6.79
N TYR A 82 3.09 -18.71 -7.20
CA TYR A 82 2.64 -18.22 -8.51
C TYR A 82 3.76 -17.46 -9.23
N PRO A 83 4.74 -18.15 -9.80
CA PRO A 83 5.95 -17.52 -10.35
C PRO A 83 5.73 -16.70 -11.62
N ALA A 84 4.55 -16.78 -12.26
CA ALA A 84 4.20 -15.91 -13.37
C ALA A 84 3.56 -14.59 -12.92
N LEU A 85 3.19 -14.45 -11.64
CA LEU A 85 2.70 -13.21 -11.09
C LEU A 85 3.88 -12.27 -10.76
N LYS A 86 3.65 -10.99 -11.00
CA LYS A 86 4.47 -9.91 -10.47
C LYS A 86 3.60 -9.06 -9.58
N ILE A 87 4.01 -8.88 -8.33
CA ILE A 87 3.26 -8.14 -7.33
C ILE A 87 3.89 -6.75 -7.18
N TYR A 88 3.07 -5.72 -7.39
CA TYR A 88 3.38 -4.35 -7.07
C TYR A 88 2.62 -3.97 -5.82
N TYR A 89 3.25 -3.20 -4.94
CA TYR A 89 2.61 -2.71 -3.74
C TYR A 89 2.86 -1.22 -3.52
N TYR A 90 1.99 -0.62 -2.78
CA TYR A 90 2.16 0.65 -2.10
C TYR A 90 1.80 0.46 -0.64
N GLU A 91 2.62 0.96 0.26
CA GLU A 91 2.33 0.96 1.68
C GLU A 91 2.38 2.36 2.26
N GLU A 92 1.55 2.56 3.27
CA GLU A 92 1.41 3.80 4.00
C GLU A 92 1.22 3.51 5.49
N GLU A 93 2.14 4.01 6.32
CA GLU A 93 2.08 3.97 7.77
C GLU A 93 2.41 5.36 8.30
N CYS A 94 1.37 6.18 8.47
CA CYS A 94 1.50 7.57 8.84
C CYS A 94 2.18 7.78 10.20
N GLY A 95 1.97 6.86 11.16
CA GLY A 95 2.58 6.93 12.48
C GLY A 95 4.10 6.74 12.50
N CYS A 96 4.63 6.09 11.47
CA CYS A 96 6.07 5.85 11.28
C CYS A 96 6.63 6.62 10.09
N GLU A 97 5.83 7.46 9.43
CA GLU A 97 6.19 8.20 8.20
C GLU A 97 6.73 7.27 7.09
N ILE A 98 6.14 6.07 6.97
CA ILE A 98 6.50 5.12 5.93
C ILE A 98 5.54 5.30 4.76
N TYR A 99 6.09 5.69 3.61
CA TYR A 99 5.40 5.80 2.35
C TYR A 99 6.30 5.21 1.28
N GLN A 100 5.97 4.02 0.79
CA GLN A 100 6.87 3.37 -0.18
C GLN A 100 6.15 2.43 -1.15
N THR A 101 6.80 2.18 -2.28
CA THR A 101 6.31 1.30 -3.33
C THR A 101 7.48 0.61 -4.04
N ASN A 102 7.27 -0.62 -4.54
CA ASN A 102 8.19 -1.26 -5.48
C ASN A 102 7.87 -0.94 -6.95
N ASP A 103 6.78 -0.19 -7.23
CA ASP A 103 6.40 0.18 -8.59
C ASP A 103 7.25 1.35 -9.12
N ARG A 104 8.48 1.03 -9.50
CA ARG A 104 9.46 2.00 -10.02
C ARG A 104 8.95 2.81 -11.21
N HIS A 105 8.14 2.19 -12.06
CA HIS A 105 7.69 2.81 -13.31
C HIS A 105 6.31 3.47 -13.20
N GLY A 106 5.65 3.36 -12.06
CA GLY A 106 4.33 3.94 -11.83
C GLY A 106 3.23 3.30 -12.69
N HIS A 107 3.31 1.98 -12.91
CA HIS A 107 2.29 1.25 -13.66
C HIS A 107 0.94 1.22 -12.95
N PHE A 108 0.96 1.12 -11.62
CA PHE A 108 -0.20 1.05 -10.75
C PHE A 108 -0.18 2.19 -9.72
N PHE A 109 1.01 2.54 -9.21
CA PHE A 109 1.22 3.55 -8.17
C PHE A 109 2.11 4.67 -8.72
N SER A 110 1.52 5.60 -9.47
CA SER A 110 2.25 6.67 -10.14
C SER A 110 2.68 7.80 -9.22
N SER A 111 2.01 7.98 -8.09
CA SER A 111 2.30 9.05 -7.12
C SER A 111 3.71 8.92 -6.53
N ARG A 112 4.36 10.06 -6.35
CA ARG A 112 5.73 10.15 -5.78
C ARG A 112 5.81 11.10 -4.61
N TYR A 113 4.76 11.90 -4.39
CA TYR A 113 4.70 12.92 -3.36
C TYR A 113 3.34 12.93 -2.71
N ILE A 114 3.32 13.25 -1.41
CA ILE A 114 2.12 13.44 -0.61
C ILE A 114 2.21 14.82 0.04
N PHE A 115 1.15 15.58 -0.02
CA PHE A 115 0.99 16.82 0.73
C PHE A 115 -0.30 16.74 1.53
N ASP A 116 -0.20 16.97 2.84
CA ASP A 116 -1.34 16.97 3.74
C ASP A 116 -1.62 18.38 4.24
N ASP A 117 -2.83 18.83 4.02
CA ASP A 117 -3.41 20.06 4.56
C ASP A 117 -4.48 19.67 5.59
N GLN A 118 -4.07 19.56 6.85
CA GLN A 118 -4.91 19.05 7.94
C GLN A 118 -6.15 19.90 8.20
N ASP A 119 -6.09 21.20 7.90
CA ASP A 119 -7.18 22.15 8.09
C ASP A 119 -8.01 22.40 6.81
N GLY A 120 -7.57 21.87 5.67
CA GLY A 120 -8.13 22.12 4.35
C GLY A 120 -8.62 20.87 3.61
N GLU A 121 -7.98 20.56 2.49
CA GLU A 121 -8.40 19.46 1.58
C GLU A 121 -7.93 18.07 2.07
N GLY A 122 -7.07 18.02 3.10
CA GLY A 122 -6.49 16.79 3.61
C GLY A 122 -5.31 16.29 2.78
N MET A 123 -5.11 14.98 2.75
CA MET A 123 -3.97 14.34 2.11
C MET A 123 -4.19 14.20 0.59
N GLU A 124 -3.29 14.80 -0.19
CA GLU A 124 -3.32 14.79 -1.65
C GLU A 124 -2.03 14.16 -2.24
N TYR A 125 -2.18 13.43 -3.34
CA TYR A 125 -1.11 12.64 -3.95
C TYR A 125 -0.73 13.20 -5.32
N PHE A 126 0.59 13.29 -5.58
CA PHE A 126 1.13 13.88 -6.80
C PHE A 126 2.17 12.97 -7.46
N ASP A 127 2.13 12.90 -8.80
CA ASP A 127 3.10 12.17 -9.61
C ASP A 127 4.32 13.02 -9.98
N LYS A 128 4.17 14.36 -9.93
CA LYS A 128 5.17 15.33 -10.38
C LYS A 128 5.37 16.48 -9.39
N PRO A 129 6.62 16.95 -9.24
CA PRO A 129 6.91 18.06 -8.35
C PRO A 129 6.21 19.35 -8.77
N GLU A 130 6.01 19.61 -10.06
CA GLU A 130 5.38 20.83 -10.55
C GLU A 130 3.91 20.94 -10.11
N THR A 131 3.16 19.83 -10.15
CA THR A 131 1.76 19.78 -9.71
C THR A 131 1.65 19.90 -8.20
N LEU A 132 2.53 19.25 -7.46
CA LEU A 132 2.66 19.39 -6.01
C LEU A 132 2.93 20.85 -5.62
N LEU A 133 3.98 21.48 -6.18
CA LEU A 133 4.37 22.84 -5.83
C LEU A 133 3.28 23.87 -6.16
N ALA A 134 2.56 23.67 -7.26
CA ALA A 134 1.42 24.53 -7.61
C ALA A 134 0.26 24.39 -6.61
N PHE A 135 -0.01 23.17 -6.13
CA PHE A 135 -1.03 22.91 -5.12
C PHE A 135 -0.62 23.50 -3.76
N ALA A 136 0.55 23.12 -3.25
CA ALA A 136 1.08 23.58 -1.96
C ALA A 136 1.21 25.11 -1.89
N SER A 137 1.65 25.75 -2.99
CA SER A 137 1.70 27.21 -3.06
C SER A 137 0.35 27.87 -2.83
N ARG A 138 -0.74 27.27 -3.35
CA ARG A 138 -2.10 27.77 -3.14
C ARG A 138 -2.58 27.54 -1.71
N ALA A 139 -2.39 26.29 -1.20
CA ALA A 139 -2.82 25.92 0.13
C ALA A 139 -2.13 26.78 1.20
N MET A 140 -0.82 26.96 1.09
CA MET A 140 -0.01 27.71 2.05
C MET A 140 -0.01 29.24 1.82
N GLY A 141 -0.54 29.71 0.67
CA GLY A 141 -0.49 31.15 0.32
C GLY A 141 0.92 31.70 0.11
N LYS A 142 1.90 30.84 -0.21
CA LYS A 142 3.31 31.14 -0.43
C LYS A 142 3.73 30.75 -1.84
N LYS A 143 4.69 31.46 -2.43
CA LYS A 143 5.30 31.05 -3.69
C LYS A 143 6.38 30.01 -3.39
N LEU A 144 6.20 28.77 -3.92
CA LEU A 144 7.15 27.68 -3.80
C LEU A 144 7.65 27.30 -5.20
N GLU A 145 8.94 27.30 -5.42
CA GLU A 145 9.56 27.02 -6.71
C GLU A 145 10.31 25.68 -6.74
N THR A 146 10.71 25.18 -5.55
CA THR A 146 11.48 23.95 -5.39
C THR A 146 10.91 23.09 -4.25
N ILE A 147 11.30 21.82 -4.22
CA ILE A 147 11.00 20.91 -3.09
C ILE A 147 11.66 21.41 -1.81
N GLU A 148 12.84 22.06 -1.90
CA GLU A 148 13.53 22.64 -0.75
C GLU A 148 12.70 23.81 -0.16
N ASP A 149 12.15 24.71 -1.01
CA ASP A 149 11.23 25.75 -0.57
C ASP A 149 10.00 25.18 0.14
N LEU A 150 9.47 24.04 -0.35
CA LEU A 150 8.33 23.36 0.25
C LEU A 150 8.69 22.78 1.62
N ASN A 151 9.82 22.10 1.76
CA ASN A 151 10.27 21.56 3.04
C ASN A 151 10.43 22.66 4.07
N ASP A 152 11.15 23.73 3.73
CA ASP A 152 11.34 24.89 4.61
C ASP A 152 9.99 25.52 5.03
N ALA A 153 9.05 25.62 4.08
CA ALA A 153 7.75 26.22 4.35
C ALA A 153 6.86 25.33 5.24
N VAL A 154 6.96 24.00 5.12
CA VAL A 154 6.26 23.04 5.98
C VAL A 154 6.86 23.06 7.38
N ASP A 155 8.19 23.02 7.52
CA ASP A 155 8.89 23.07 8.81
C ASP A 155 8.55 24.35 9.61
N ASP A 156 8.31 25.46 8.91
CA ASP A 156 7.95 26.76 9.50
C ASP A 156 6.43 26.92 9.78
N SER A 157 5.61 25.91 9.51
CA SER A 157 4.15 26.01 9.59
C SER A 157 3.53 24.90 10.42
N GLU A 158 2.37 25.17 11.03
CA GLU A 158 1.52 24.18 11.65
C GLU A 158 0.40 23.77 10.67
N GLY A 159 -0.03 22.51 10.68
CA GLY A 159 -1.17 22.03 9.88
C GLY A 159 -0.83 21.54 8.47
N PHE A 160 0.44 21.60 8.06
CA PHE A 160 0.88 21.02 6.78
C PHE A 160 1.96 19.97 7.00
N SER A 161 1.93 18.92 6.17
CA SER A 161 3.04 17.97 6.07
C SER A 161 3.32 17.59 4.62
N PHE A 162 4.55 17.16 4.36
CA PHE A 162 5.01 16.75 3.05
C PHE A 162 5.84 15.47 3.18
N HIS A 163 5.59 14.50 2.30
CA HIS A 163 6.34 13.25 2.26
C HIS A 163 6.67 12.86 0.81
N GLU A 164 7.87 12.32 0.62
CA GLU A 164 8.24 11.66 -0.63
C GLU A 164 7.95 10.17 -0.52
N ILE A 165 7.29 9.60 -1.55
CA ILE A 165 7.07 8.16 -1.64
C ILE A 165 8.36 7.50 -2.11
N LYS A 166 8.96 6.71 -1.23
CA LYS A 166 10.20 5.99 -1.51
C LYS A 166 9.96 4.86 -2.50
N VAL A 167 10.72 4.84 -3.59
CA VAL A 167 10.75 3.69 -4.50
C VAL A 167 11.82 2.71 -4.02
N VAL A 168 11.37 1.54 -3.58
CA VAL A 168 12.26 0.47 -3.12
C VAL A 168 12.55 -0.52 -4.24
N ASN A 169 13.68 -1.22 -4.15
CA ASN A 169 14.00 -2.33 -5.03
C ASN A 169 13.75 -3.63 -4.24
N ASP A 170 12.99 -4.52 -4.83
CA ASP A 170 12.88 -5.92 -4.37
C ASP A 170 14.12 -6.70 -4.79
#